data_e6fc525f81b24e54275dde2dbc8d4eee
#
_entry.id   e6fc525f81b24e54275dde2dbc8d4eee
#
_cell.length_a   1.000
_cell.length_b   1.000
_cell.length_c   1.000
_cell.angle_alpha   90.00
_cell.angle_beta   90.00
_cell.angle_gamma   90.00
#
_symmetry.space_group_name_H-M   'P 1'
#
loop_
_entity.id
_entity.type
_entity.pdbx_description
1 polymer ?
#
loop_
_entity_poly.entity_id
_entity_poly.type
_entity_poly.pdbx_seq_one_letter_code
_entity_poly.pdbx_strand_id
1 'polypeptide(L)'
;MRNSLKLMLCAILVMAAAMPVTAKHKNFKVSVYVRAFEVEKMKDARWLDSTWSIISSQLDVDKIFLETHRDMHLVDDRTLEQAKAYFQKKGIEVAGGITYTISEPNDFETFSYSNPEDRAWVQKVAEHTARHFDEFLLDDFFFTSSKKDVEIDAKGSKSWTQYRLDLMNEAGRNLVVGPAKKVNPKVKVIIKYPNWYDHFQGLGFNLEYGPKIFDGVWTGTETRNPAGNQHLQNYLSYNIMRYFENISDGRNGGGWVDSGGITMSMDRYAEQLFLTAIAKGRDVMLFAYNQLLDVKLNPMFRAPWQDMETSWSYDEMTAPFVKDGKTVTPTTMARIADVVLRKTDELTGKLGNPVGIQSYKVFHAPGEEFLQNYLGMIGLPMDMYPAFPEGRRTVLLTAQAATDPELTAKIEKQLRGGGDVVITSGLLKAVPEKIADICELQCDDLKAIVNDFGRYGKSEKDILIPQVRYWTNDSWEVISAGRPLSGGVSGWPILHRATYSKGTLYVLTIPDDFGNLYDYPAAALNTIRRTMSKDLDLYLEGPSKVGLFLYDNRTVIVENFNDEPVDVRLVGMKPGALQFTDLESGKAARPAMKIMPHSYRAFSY
;
A
#
# COMPACT_ATOMS: atom_id res chain seq x y z
N MET A 1 64.31 16.62 3.15
CA MET A 1 63.21 17.62 3.21
C MET A 1 62.36 17.77 1.94
N ARG A 2 62.80 17.27 0.75
CA ARG A 2 62.01 17.39 -0.51
C ARG A 2 61.01 16.27 -0.77
N ASN A 3 61.10 15.16 -0.06
CA ASN A 3 60.20 14.01 -0.22
C ASN A 3 58.98 14.06 0.73
N SER A 4 59.09 14.79 1.84
CA SER A 4 57.96 14.95 2.79
C SER A 4 56.89 15.92 2.28
N LEU A 5 57.27 16.88 1.42
CA LEU A 5 56.35 17.86 0.86
C LEU A 5 55.47 17.29 -0.29
N LYS A 6 55.99 16.28 -1.02
CA LYS A 6 55.24 15.60 -2.08
C LYS A 6 54.23 14.60 -1.52
N LEU A 7 54.50 13.96 -0.38
CA LEU A 7 53.49 13.12 0.30
C LEU A 7 52.38 13.94 0.96
N MET A 8 52.68 15.15 1.42
CA MET A 8 51.66 16.04 2.00
C MET A 8 50.74 16.67 0.95
N LEU A 9 51.23 16.91 -0.28
CA LEU A 9 50.38 17.40 -1.39
C LEU A 9 49.48 16.29 -1.98
N CYS A 10 49.90 15.02 -1.95
CA CYS A 10 49.05 13.90 -2.37
C CYS A 10 47.98 13.55 -1.34
N ALA A 11 48.19 13.83 -0.05
CA ALA A 11 47.15 13.61 0.99
C ALA A 11 46.07 14.68 1.01
N ILE A 12 46.32 15.86 0.43
CA ILE A 12 45.33 16.97 0.37
C ILE A 12 44.42 16.85 -0.87
N LEU A 13 44.76 16.04 -1.86
CA LEU A 13 43.94 15.90 -3.09
C LEU A 13 42.92 14.74 -3.03
N VAL A 14 42.80 14.02 -1.91
CA VAL A 14 41.85 12.89 -1.75
C VAL A 14 40.72 13.21 -0.74
N MET A 15 40.74 14.38 -0.13
CA MET A 15 39.55 14.90 0.56
C MET A 15 38.76 15.83 -0.38
N ALA A 16 38.29 15.30 -1.48
CA ALA A 16 37.04 15.78 -2.04
C ALA A 16 35.98 15.40 -0.99
N ALA A 17 35.71 16.32 -0.06
CA ALA A 17 34.66 16.17 0.90
C ALA A 17 33.36 15.88 0.12
N ALA A 18 32.86 14.66 0.23
CA ALA A 18 31.49 14.40 -0.09
C ALA A 18 30.69 15.40 0.78
N MET A 19 30.17 16.47 0.18
CA MET A 19 29.24 17.34 0.87
C MET A 19 28.12 16.42 1.38
N PRO A 20 27.77 16.49 2.67
CA PRO A 20 26.67 15.68 3.14
C PRO A 20 25.44 16.06 2.31
N VAL A 21 24.85 15.09 1.65
CA VAL A 21 23.55 15.26 0.99
C VAL A 21 22.59 15.63 2.09
N THR A 22 22.17 16.89 2.12
CA THR A 22 21.19 17.34 3.11
C THR A 22 19.83 16.93 2.55
N ALA A 23 19.19 15.95 3.16
CA ALA A 23 17.84 15.54 2.80
C ALA A 23 16.92 16.76 2.88
N LYS A 24 16.09 16.94 1.85
CA LYS A 24 15.13 18.06 1.74
C LYS A 24 13.88 17.79 2.56
N HIS A 25 13.55 16.52 2.75
CA HIS A 25 12.50 16.03 3.63
C HIS A 25 13.12 15.35 4.86
N LYS A 26 12.46 15.46 6.02
CA LYS A 26 13.03 15.04 7.32
C LYS A 26 12.64 13.62 7.72
N ASN A 27 11.43 13.19 7.38
CA ASN A 27 10.83 11.96 7.88
C ASN A 27 10.74 10.84 6.85
N PHE A 28 10.86 11.18 5.57
CA PHE A 28 10.99 10.25 4.45
C PHE A 28 11.76 10.93 3.32
N LYS A 29 12.15 10.17 2.29
CA LYS A 29 12.74 10.72 1.07
C LYS A 29 11.68 10.85 -0.01
N VAL A 30 11.89 11.79 -0.92
CA VAL A 30 11.14 11.88 -2.18
C VAL A 30 12.06 11.47 -3.32
N SER A 31 11.67 10.39 -3.99
CA SER A 31 12.44 9.81 -5.09
C SER A 31 11.73 9.95 -6.41
N VAL A 32 12.49 9.99 -7.50
CA VAL A 32 11.97 9.99 -8.87
C VAL A 32 12.56 8.82 -9.64
N TYR A 33 11.73 8.05 -10.33
CA TYR A 33 12.17 6.98 -11.22
C TYR A 33 12.28 7.48 -12.66
N VAL A 34 13.39 7.15 -13.32
CA VAL A 34 13.67 7.51 -14.71
C VAL A 34 13.76 6.24 -15.52
N ARG A 35 12.84 6.03 -16.44
CA ARG A 35 12.85 4.83 -17.31
C ARG A 35 14.07 4.83 -18.25
N ALA A 36 14.49 3.66 -18.67
CA ALA A 36 15.68 3.47 -19.51
C ALA A 36 15.68 4.38 -20.77
N PHE A 37 14.51 4.59 -21.38
CA PHE A 37 14.38 5.45 -22.54
C PHE A 37 14.63 6.93 -22.27
N GLU A 38 14.30 7.42 -21.09
CA GLU A 38 14.62 8.79 -20.66
C GLU A 38 16.07 8.88 -20.19
N VAL A 39 16.62 7.85 -19.55
CA VAL A 39 18.06 7.78 -19.20
C VAL A 39 18.91 7.86 -20.46
N GLU A 40 18.54 7.15 -21.54
CA GLU A 40 19.23 7.22 -22.83
C GLU A 40 19.27 8.64 -23.41
N LYS A 41 18.21 9.44 -23.22
CA LYS A 41 18.17 10.85 -23.67
C LYS A 41 19.13 11.75 -22.85
N MET A 42 19.53 11.34 -21.64
CA MET A 42 20.41 12.12 -20.77
C MET A 42 21.85 12.25 -21.29
N LYS A 43 22.21 11.51 -22.35
CA LYS A 43 23.47 11.75 -23.09
C LYS A 43 23.53 13.14 -23.71
N ASP A 44 22.39 13.75 -24.03
CA ASP A 44 22.31 15.18 -24.40
C ASP A 44 22.22 16.03 -23.14
N ALA A 45 23.33 16.67 -22.77
CA ALA A 45 23.40 17.52 -21.59
C ALA A 45 22.39 18.70 -21.61
N ARG A 46 22.04 19.22 -22.79
CA ARG A 46 21.06 20.32 -22.91
C ARG A 46 19.65 19.81 -22.63
N TRP A 47 19.31 18.62 -23.13
CA TRP A 47 18.05 17.98 -22.82
C TRP A 47 17.93 17.72 -21.32
N LEU A 48 18.98 17.15 -20.70
CA LEU A 48 19.00 16.86 -19.27
C LEU A 48 18.85 18.14 -18.43
N ASP A 49 19.62 19.19 -18.72
CA ASP A 49 19.52 20.46 -17.99
C ASP A 49 18.14 21.11 -18.13
N SER A 50 17.56 21.12 -19.34
CA SER A 50 16.26 21.74 -19.57
C SER A 50 15.14 20.99 -18.86
N THR A 51 15.10 19.66 -18.97
CA THR A 51 14.04 18.84 -18.36
C THR A 51 14.16 18.79 -16.84
N TRP A 52 15.39 18.66 -16.33
CA TRP A 52 15.62 18.72 -14.89
C TRP A 52 15.25 20.08 -14.29
N SER A 53 15.51 21.17 -14.99
CA SER A 53 15.12 22.52 -14.56
C SER A 53 13.60 22.64 -14.37
N ILE A 54 12.80 22.03 -15.22
CA ILE A 54 11.33 22.03 -15.06
C ILE A 54 10.92 21.31 -13.77
N ILE A 55 11.47 20.12 -13.50
CA ILE A 55 11.13 19.34 -12.31
C ILE A 55 11.66 20.05 -11.06
N SER A 56 12.95 20.36 -11.01
CA SER A 56 13.60 20.87 -9.81
C SER A 56 13.13 22.27 -9.40
N SER A 57 12.58 23.05 -10.32
CA SER A 57 11.95 24.35 -9.99
C SER A 57 10.62 24.17 -9.23
N GLN A 58 9.96 23.03 -9.34
CA GLN A 58 8.63 22.79 -8.80
C GLN A 58 8.59 21.72 -7.70
N LEU A 59 9.58 20.83 -7.63
CA LEU A 59 9.65 19.69 -6.71
C LEU A 59 11.04 19.60 -6.08
N ASP A 60 11.09 19.31 -4.79
CA ASP A 60 12.32 18.91 -4.11
C ASP A 60 12.47 17.38 -4.19
N VAL A 61 13.60 16.95 -4.76
CA VAL A 61 13.93 15.53 -4.96
C VAL A 61 15.14 15.18 -4.12
N ASP A 62 15.03 14.15 -3.28
CA ASP A 62 16.13 13.65 -2.45
C ASP A 62 16.95 12.59 -3.18
N LYS A 63 16.30 11.76 -4.02
CA LYS A 63 16.91 10.62 -4.69
C LYS A 63 16.37 10.40 -6.09
N ILE A 64 17.20 9.87 -6.97
CA ILE A 64 16.80 9.51 -8.32
C ILE A 64 17.22 8.07 -8.62
N PHE A 65 16.33 7.33 -9.27
CA PHE A 65 16.62 5.98 -9.77
C PHE A 65 16.78 6.04 -11.28
N LEU A 66 17.94 5.64 -11.78
CA LEU A 66 18.25 5.58 -13.20
C LEU A 66 18.09 4.14 -13.67
N GLU A 67 17.07 3.90 -14.47
CA GLU A 67 16.81 2.57 -15.01
C GLU A 67 17.84 2.21 -16.08
N THR A 68 18.40 1.02 -15.97
CA THR A 68 19.45 0.54 -16.88
C THR A 68 18.90 -0.33 -17.99
N HIS A 69 17.74 -0.97 -17.77
CA HIS A 69 17.15 -1.91 -18.72
C HIS A 69 15.62 -1.85 -18.71
N ARG A 70 15.03 -1.82 -19.91
CA ARG A 70 13.58 -1.99 -20.18
C ARG A 70 13.40 -2.38 -21.65
N ASP A 71 12.51 -3.34 -21.96
CA ASP A 71 12.16 -3.76 -23.33
C ASP A 71 13.39 -4.11 -24.19
N MET A 72 14.27 -4.97 -23.66
CA MET A 72 15.55 -5.37 -24.26
C MET A 72 16.53 -4.20 -24.51
N HIS A 73 16.17 -2.97 -24.16
CA HIS A 73 17.07 -1.82 -24.23
C HIS A 73 17.95 -1.76 -22.98
N LEU A 74 19.26 -1.80 -23.16
CA LEU A 74 20.28 -1.68 -22.10
C LEU A 74 21.04 -0.38 -22.31
N VAL A 75 20.92 0.55 -21.37
CA VAL A 75 21.61 1.84 -21.40
C VAL A 75 23.12 1.64 -21.28
N ASP A 76 23.90 2.34 -22.09
CA ASP A 76 25.35 2.21 -22.11
C ASP A 76 26.06 2.83 -20.88
N ASP A 77 27.27 2.31 -20.58
CA ASP A 77 28.06 2.71 -19.41
C ASP A 77 28.31 4.23 -19.36
N ARG A 78 28.61 4.86 -20.51
CA ARG A 78 28.95 6.28 -20.58
C ARG A 78 27.75 7.15 -20.24
N THR A 79 26.59 6.81 -20.77
CA THR A 79 25.34 7.54 -20.50
C THR A 79 24.97 7.43 -19.02
N LEU A 80 25.09 6.23 -18.42
CA LEU A 80 24.83 6.02 -16.99
C LEU A 80 25.77 6.85 -16.10
N GLU A 81 27.07 6.81 -16.35
CA GLU A 81 28.03 7.59 -15.55
C GLU A 81 27.85 9.10 -15.72
N GLN A 82 27.51 9.57 -16.91
CA GLN A 82 27.20 10.98 -17.15
C GLN A 82 25.96 11.43 -16.35
N ALA A 83 24.86 10.68 -16.43
CA ALA A 83 23.63 10.99 -15.72
C ALA A 83 23.85 10.94 -14.20
N LYS A 84 24.52 9.90 -13.70
CA LYS A 84 24.88 9.74 -12.29
C LYS A 84 25.68 10.93 -11.77
N ALA A 85 26.76 11.30 -12.46
CA ALA A 85 27.61 12.42 -12.07
C ALA A 85 26.84 13.76 -12.07
N TYR A 86 25.92 13.95 -13.02
CA TYR A 86 25.07 15.14 -13.08
C TYR A 86 24.22 15.32 -11.84
N PHE A 87 23.50 14.27 -11.38
CA PHE A 87 22.64 14.35 -10.20
C PHE A 87 23.44 14.39 -8.90
N GLN A 88 24.52 13.63 -8.80
CA GLN A 88 25.42 13.67 -7.63
C GLN A 88 26.01 15.06 -7.40
N LYS A 89 26.41 15.77 -8.48
CA LYS A 89 26.89 17.16 -8.41
C LYS A 89 25.82 18.11 -7.86
N LYS A 90 24.55 17.78 -8.00
CA LYS A 90 23.42 18.56 -7.46
C LYS A 90 23.02 18.12 -6.03
N GLY A 91 23.77 17.24 -5.39
CA GLY A 91 23.48 16.74 -4.05
C GLY A 91 22.27 15.78 -4.00
N ILE A 92 21.99 15.08 -5.08
CA ILE A 92 20.89 14.12 -5.17
C ILE A 92 21.49 12.70 -5.07
N GLU A 93 20.93 11.86 -4.22
CA GLU A 93 21.28 10.45 -4.19
C GLU A 93 20.91 9.77 -5.51
N VAL A 94 21.75 8.84 -5.95
CA VAL A 94 21.51 8.14 -7.22
C VAL A 94 21.57 6.64 -7.00
N ALA A 95 20.55 5.93 -7.46
CA ALA A 95 20.46 4.48 -7.48
C ALA A 95 20.12 3.98 -8.90
N GLY A 96 20.26 2.68 -9.12
CA GLY A 96 19.87 2.03 -10.37
C GLY A 96 18.44 1.49 -10.34
N GLY A 97 17.90 1.22 -11.52
CA GLY A 97 16.64 0.51 -11.69
C GLY A 97 16.74 -0.55 -12.79
N ILE A 98 15.92 -1.58 -12.70
CA ILE A 98 15.81 -2.62 -13.73
C ILE A 98 14.33 -2.97 -13.92
N THR A 99 13.86 -2.97 -15.15
CA THR A 99 12.59 -3.57 -15.54
C THR A 99 12.87 -4.75 -16.46
N TYR A 100 12.53 -5.95 -16.01
CA TYR A 100 12.78 -7.19 -16.77
C TYR A 100 11.64 -7.48 -17.75
N THR A 101 11.48 -6.61 -18.75
CA THR A 101 10.55 -6.81 -19.88
C THR A 101 11.32 -7.11 -21.17
N ILE A 102 10.74 -7.98 -22.01
CA ILE A 102 11.14 -8.15 -23.42
C ILE A 102 10.40 -7.12 -24.26
N SER A 103 9.09 -6.95 -24.02
CA SER A 103 8.25 -5.99 -24.70
C SER A 103 7.00 -5.66 -23.88
N GLU A 104 6.89 -4.44 -23.35
CA GLU A 104 5.66 -3.96 -22.71
C GLU A 104 4.48 -3.87 -23.69
N PRO A 105 4.66 -3.38 -24.95
CA PRO A 105 3.57 -3.33 -25.93
C PRO A 105 3.03 -4.70 -26.36
N ASN A 106 3.80 -5.78 -26.16
CA ASN A 106 3.40 -7.15 -26.46
C ASN A 106 2.91 -7.86 -25.17
N ASP A 107 1.77 -7.39 -24.63
CA ASP A 107 1.12 -7.97 -23.44
C ASP A 107 2.08 -8.15 -22.25
N PHE A 108 3.00 -7.20 -22.06
CA PHE A 108 4.03 -7.23 -21.02
C PHE A 108 4.89 -8.50 -21.05
N GLU A 109 5.36 -8.89 -22.23
CA GLU A 109 6.21 -10.06 -22.42
C GLU A 109 7.45 -9.98 -21.50
N THR A 110 7.60 -11.00 -20.68
CA THR A 110 8.73 -11.17 -19.76
C THR A 110 9.61 -12.35 -20.15
N PHE A 111 10.77 -12.47 -19.48
CA PHE A 111 11.73 -13.53 -19.74
C PHE A 111 11.23 -14.92 -19.33
N SER A 112 11.73 -15.96 -20.03
CA SER A 112 11.62 -17.34 -19.61
C SER A 112 12.81 -17.67 -18.71
N TYR A 113 12.57 -17.75 -17.42
CA TYR A 113 13.63 -18.02 -16.45
C TYR A 113 14.13 -19.47 -16.45
N SER A 114 13.59 -20.33 -17.33
CA SER A 114 14.11 -21.67 -17.62
C SER A 114 14.89 -21.75 -18.94
N ASN A 115 14.79 -20.71 -19.79
CA ASN A 115 15.55 -20.63 -21.04
C ASN A 115 16.98 -20.15 -20.77
N PRO A 116 18.03 -20.86 -21.24
CA PRO A 116 19.43 -20.47 -20.96
C PRO A 116 19.82 -19.09 -21.50
N GLU A 117 19.30 -18.66 -22.64
CA GLU A 117 19.62 -17.36 -23.25
C GLU A 117 18.99 -16.22 -22.45
N ASP A 118 17.71 -16.38 -22.09
CA ASP A 118 17.00 -15.42 -21.26
C ASP A 118 17.69 -15.29 -19.87
N ARG A 119 18.08 -16.40 -19.25
CA ARG A 119 18.82 -16.43 -17.98
C ARG A 119 20.14 -15.69 -18.08
N ALA A 120 20.90 -15.91 -19.15
CA ALA A 120 22.18 -15.21 -19.38
C ALA A 120 21.96 -13.70 -19.53
N TRP A 121 20.88 -13.28 -20.20
CA TRP A 121 20.56 -11.85 -20.34
C TRP A 121 20.15 -11.23 -19.01
N VAL A 122 19.27 -11.86 -18.25
CA VAL A 122 18.86 -11.39 -16.90
C VAL A 122 20.08 -11.20 -16.00
N GLN A 123 21.00 -12.18 -15.96
CA GLN A 123 22.23 -12.08 -15.19
C GLN A 123 23.12 -10.91 -15.69
N LYS A 124 23.31 -10.79 -16.99
CA LYS A 124 24.10 -9.69 -17.60
C LYS A 124 23.56 -8.32 -17.19
N VAL A 125 22.24 -8.13 -17.20
CA VAL A 125 21.62 -6.86 -16.79
C VAL A 125 21.86 -6.57 -15.30
N ALA A 126 21.72 -7.56 -14.43
CA ALA A 126 22.00 -7.40 -12.99
C ALA A 126 23.48 -7.03 -12.73
N GLU A 127 24.41 -7.71 -13.39
CA GLU A 127 25.86 -7.43 -13.30
C GLU A 127 26.21 -6.05 -13.85
N HIS A 128 25.60 -5.65 -14.97
CA HIS A 128 25.77 -4.32 -15.57
C HIS A 128 25.32 -3.24 -14.59
N THR A 129 24.11 -3.36 -14.03
CA THR A 129 23.59 -2.38 -13.06
C THR A 129 24.44 -2.29 -11.80
N ALA A 130 24.89 -3.43 -11.26
CA ALA A 130 25.71 -3.47 -10.06
C ALA A 130 27.11 -2.84 -10.25
N ARG A 131 27.65 -2.77 -11.48
CA ARG A 131 28.90 -2.03 -11.77
C ARG A 131 28.78 -0.53 -11.57
N HIS A 132 27.59 0.02 -11.80
CA HIS A 132 27.36 1.46 -11.79
C HIS A 132 26.78 1.97 -10.47
N PHE A 133 26.04 1.12 -9.72
CA PHE A 133 25.28 1.55 -8.56
C PHE A 133 25.50 0.67 -7.33
N ASP A 134 25.58 1.31 -6.15
CA ASP A 134 25.62 0.62 -4.85
C ASP A 134 24.22 0.23 -4.34
N GLU A 135 23.18 0.62 -5.04
CA GLU A 135 21.81 0.23 -4.81
C GLU A 135 21.04 0.22 -6.13
N PHE A 136 20.22 -0.80 -6.34
CA PHE A 136 19.26 -0.80 -7.45
C PHE A 136 17.97 -1.52 -7.09
N LEU A 137 16.89 -1.14 -7.79
CA LEU A 137 15.56 -1.64 -7.58
C LEU A 137 15.08 -2.40 -8.82
N LEU A 138 14.50 -3.59 -8.59
CA LEU A 138 13.74 -4.32 -9.60
C LEU A 138 12.31 -3.81 -9.59
N ASP A 139 11.84 -3.27 -10.71
CA ASP A 139 10.43 -2.95 -10.91
C ASP A 139 9.57 -4.22 -10.89
N ASP A 140 8.27 -4.10 -10.75
CA ASP A 140 7.32 -5.21 -10.57
C ASP A 140 7.16 -6.15 -11.76
N PHE A 141 8.09 -6.11 -12.70
CA PHE A 141 8.22 -7.02 -13.84
C PHE A 141 9.19 -8.20 -13.59
N PHE A 142 9.62 -8.42 -12.35
CA PHE A 142 10.39 -9.61 -12.00
C PHE A 142 9.45 -10.80 -11.74
N PHE A 143 8.81 -11.25 -12.79
CA PHE A 143 7.86 -12.37 -12.83
C PHE A 143 7.93 -13.10 -14.18
N THR A 144 7.17 -14.19 -14.36
CA THR A 144 7.04 -14.85 -15.65
C THR A 144 5.63 -15.37 -15.88
N SER A 145 5.10 -15.11 -17.08
CA SER A 145 3.89 -15.71 -17.63
C SER A 145 4.21 -16.78 -18.68
N SER A 146 5.49 -17.00 -18.99
CA SER A 146 5.94 -17.92 -20.05
C SER A 146 5.37 -19.33 -19.88
N LYS A 147 4.99 -19.92 -21.01
CA LYS A 147 4.59 -21.32 -21.19
C LYS A 147 5.26 -21.91 -22.43
N LYS A 148 6.51 -21.51 -22.71
CA LYS A 148 7.33 -22.13 -23.75
C LYS A 148 7.59 -23.60 -23.39
N ASP A 149 7.96 -24.44 -24.36
CA ASP A 149 8.17 -25.88 -24.14
C ASP A 149 9.12 -26.15 -22.97
N VAL A 150 10.20 -25.39 -22.86
CA VAL A 150 11.16 -25.48 -21.74
C VAL A 150 10.51 -25.26 -20.36
N GLU A 151 9.51 -24.40 -20.27
CA GLU A 151 8.76 -24.15 -19.03
C GLU A 151 7.78 -25.29 -18.72
N ILE A 152 7.11 -25.81 -19.77
CA ILE A 152 6.18 -26.94 -19.66
C ILE A 152 6.93 -28.16 -19.14
N ASP A 153 8.09 -28.47 -19.73
CA ASP A 153 8.93 -29.59 -19.34
C ASP A 153 9.50 -29.44 -17.93
N ALA A 154 10.03 -28.25 -17.62
CA ALA A 154 10.60 -27.97 -16.30
C ALA A 154 9.56 -27.96 -15.18
N LYS A 155 8.32 -27.57 -15.46
CA LYS A 155 7.21 -27.59 -14.51
C LYS A 155 6.90 -29.01 -14.02
N GLY A 156 6.94 -29.99 -14.92
CA GLY A 156 6.57 -31.37 -14.61
C GLY A 156 5.16 -31.47 -14.02
N SER A 157 5.00 -32.17 -12.91
CA SER A 157 3.72 -32.37 -12.21
C SER A 157 3.27 -31.23 -11.30
N LYS A 158 4.10 -30.19 -11.08
CA LYS A 158 3.73 -29.04 -10.23
C LYS A 158 2.59 -28.24 -10.84
N SER A 159 1.83 -27.52 -10.01
CA SER A 159 0.96 -26.45 -10.51
C SER A 159 1.80 -25.32 -11.10
N TRP A 160 1.24 -24.50 -12.00
CA TRP A 160 1.93 -23.32 -12.52
C TRP A 160 2.35 -22.35 -11.42
N THR A 161 1.50 -22.16 -10.43
CA THR A 161 1.80 -21.29 -9.27
C THR A 161 3.01 -21.80 -8.51
N GLN A 162 3.01 -23.08 -8.09
CA GLN A 162 4.12 -23.64 -7.33
C GLN A 162 5.43 -23.62 -8.12
N TYR A 163 5.38 -24.00 -9.40
CA TYR A 163 6.53 -23.97 -10.27
C TYR A 163 7.15 -22.57 -10.38
N ARG A 164 6.31 -21.56 -10.64
CA ARG A 164 6.78 -20.19 -10.82
C ARG A 164 7.26 -19.55 -9.50
N LEU A 165 6.62 -19.84 -8.37
CA LEU A 165 7.11 -19.40 -7.05
C LEU A 165 8.51 -19.95 -6.76
N ASP A 166 8.76 -21.24 -7.06
CA ASP A 166 10.07 -21.86 -6.88
C ASP A 166 11.11 -21.27 -7.87
N LEU A 167 10.72 -21.14 -9.13
CA LEU A 167 11.56 -20.61 -10.21
C LEU A 167 12.03 -19.18 -9.93
N MET A 168 11.11 -18.30 -9.52
CA MET A 168 11.47 -16.90 -9.27
C MET A 168 12.33 -16.73 -8.00
N ASN A 169 12.20 -17.61 -7.01
CA ASN A 169 13.14 -17.66 -5.88
C ASN A 169 14.55 -18.06 -6.34
N GLU A 170 14.65 -19.07 -7.19
CA GLU A 170 15.94 -19.53 -7.75
C GLU A 170 16.55 -18.41 -8.61
N ALA A 171 15.78 -17.82 -9.52
CA ALA A 171 16.22 -16.73 -10.38
C ALA A 171 16.68 -15.51 -9.59
N GLY A 172 15.95 -15.12 -8.55
CA GLY A 172 16.33 -14.01 -7.66
C GLY A 172 17.71 -14.22 -7.03
N ARG A 173 17.99 -15.42 -6.53
CA ARG A 173 19.29 -15.75 -5.91
C ARG A 173 20.41 -15.88 -6.94
N ASN A 174 20.17 -16.64 -8.00
CA ASN A 174 21.23 -17.11 -8.88
C ASN A 174 21.47 -16.22 -10.09
N LEU A 175 20.48 -15.46 -10.55
CA LEU A 175 20.60 -14.58 -11.71
C LEU A 175 20.68 -13.09 -11.34
N VAL A 176 20.20 -12.71 -10.16
CA VAL A 176 20.16 -11.29 -9.77
C VAL A 176 21.07 -11.01 -8.58
N VAL A 177 20.70 -11.43 -7.37
CA VAL A 177 21.42 -11.05 -6.14
C VAL A 177 22.84 -11.60 -6.10
N GLY A 178 23.02 -12.88 -6.40
CA GLY A 178 24.34 -13.52 -6.40
C GLY A 178 25.33 -12.90 -7.40
N PRO A 179 24.98 -12.79 -8.69
CA PRO A 179 25.83 -12.13 -9.69
C PRO A 179 26.09 -10.65 -9.38
N ALA A 180 25.07 -9.89 -8.98
CA ALA A 180 25.23 -8.48 -8.60
C ALA A 180 26.26 -8.31 -7.47
N LYS A 181 26.17 -9.11 -6.41
CA LYS A 181 27.11 -9.07 -5.27
C LYS A 181 28.50 -9.58 -5.59
N LYS A 182 28.67 -10.42 -6.61
CA LYS A 182 30.00 -10.79 -7.12
C LYS A 182 30.71 -9.60 -7.80
N VAL A 183 29.93 -8.78 -8.51
CA VAL A 183 30.44 -7.58 -9.19
C VAL A 183 30.67 -6.45 -8.19
N ASN A 184 29.72 -6.20 -7.31
CA ASN A 184 29.77 -5.16 -6.29
C ASN A 184 29.32 -5.73 -4.94
N PRO A 185 30.24 -6.13 -4.05
CA PRO A 185 29.88 -6.72 -2.76
C PRO A 185 29.07 -5.82 -1.83
N LYS A 186 29.03 -4.51 -2.09
CA LYS A 186 28.28 -3.52 -1.29
C LYS A 186 26.87 -3.30 -1.81
N VAL A 187 26.56 -3.78 -3.00
CA VAL A 187 25.28 -3.48 -3.66
C VAL A 187 24.09 -3.96 -2.84
N LYS A 188 23.11 -3.10 -2.72
CA LYS A 188 21.78 -3.44 -2.19
C LYS A 188 20.85 -3.68 -3.36
N VAL A 189 20.26 -4.87 -3.39
CA VAL A 189 19.30 -5.27 -4.40
C VAL A 189 17.90 -5.27 -3.77
N ILE A 190 17.02 -4.45 -4.32
CA ILE A 190 15.66 -4.22 -3.81
C ILE A 190 14.67 -4.80 -4.80
N ILE A 191 13.61 -5.44 -4.30
CA ILE A 191 12.48 -5.89 -5.14
C ILE A 191 11.24 -5.05 -4.86
N LYS A 192 10.56 -4.60 -5.91
CA LYS A 192 9.23 -4.00 -5.83
C LYS A 192 8.16 -5.06 -6.08
N TYR A 193 7.16 -5.11 -5.22
CA TYR A 193 5.94 -5.89 -5.42
C TYR A 193 4.79 -4.98 -5.86
N PRO A 194 3.93 -5.44 -6.79
CA PRO A 194 2.80 -4.64 -7.27
C PRO A 194 1.67 -4.56 -6.24
N ASN A 195 0.82 -3.55 -6.38
CA ASN A 195 -0.40 -3.42 -5.60
C ASN A 195 -1.45 -4.51 -5.88
N TRP A 196 -1.34 -5.22 -6.99
CA TRP A 196 -2.22 -6.29 -7.44
C TRP A 196 -1.68 -7.71 -7.18
N TYR A 197 -0.73 -7.86 -6.26
CA TYR A 197 -0.04 -9.11 -5.96
C TYR A 197 -0.98 -10.28 -5.63
N ASP A 198 -2.15 -10.02 -5.05
CA ASP A 198 -3.13 -11.06 -4.70
C ASP A 198 -3.65 -11.85 -5.90
N HIS A 199 -3.78 -11.20 -7.06
CA HIS A 199 -4.21 -11.85 -8.29
C HIS A 199 -3.09 -12.56 -9.04
N PHE A 200 -1.84 -12.17 -8.81
CA PHE A 200 -0.72 -12.55 -9.67
C PHE A 200 0.34 -13.40 -8.97
N GLN A 201 0.00 -14.03 -7.85
CA GLN A 201 0.88 -14.99 -7.18
C GLN A 201 1.32 -16.12 -8.13
N GLY A 202 0.43 -16.57 -9.01
CA GLY A 202 0.72 -17.55 -10.06
C GLY A 202 1.73 -17.12 -11.11
N LEU A 203 2.19 -15.85 -11.08
CA LEU A 203 3.29 -15.35 -11.92
C LEU A 203 4.67 -15.44 -11.23
N GLY A 204 4.72 -15.84 -9.95
CA GLY A 204 5.95 -16.08 -9.23
C GLY A 204 6.31 -15.01 -8.19
N PHE A 205 5.40 -14.10 -7.86
CA PHE A 205 5.60 -13.18 -6.73
C PHE A 205 5.57 -13.93 -5.41
N ASN A 206 6.74 -14.37 -4.95
CA ASN A 206 6.86 -15.15 -3.72
C ASN A 206 7.04 -14.24 -2.51
N LEU A 207 5.94 -13.97 -1.80
CA LEU A 207 5.95 -13.08 -0.63
C LEU A 207 6.55 -13.72 0.62
N GLU A 208 6.65 -15.04 0.68
CA GLU A 208 7.21 -15.77 1.82
C GLU A 208 8.74 -15.79 1.81
N TYR A 209 9.33 -16.03 0.63
CA TYR A 209 10.79 -16.18 0.48
C TYR A 209 11.45 -15.02 -0.24
N GLY A 210 10.77 -14.35 -1.16
CA GLY A 210 11.31 -13.22 -1.91
C GLY A 210 11.86 -12.11 -0.98
N PRO A 211 11.11 -11.62 0.00
CA PRO A 211 11.61 -10.62 0.94
C PRO A 211 12.87 -11.02 1.71
N LYS A 212 13.18 -12.31 1.82
CA LYS A 212 14.38 -12.85 2.48
C LYS A 212 15.57 -12.97 1.54
N ILE A 213 15.35 -12.95 0.22
CA ILE A 213 16.39 -13.07 -0.80
C ILE A 213 17.02 -11.70 -1.08
N PHE A 214 16.18 -10.66 -1.15
CA PHE A 214 16.57 -9.30 -1.47
C PHE A 214 16.95 -8.50 -0.22
N ASP A 215 17.77 -7.48 -0.38
CA ASP A 215 18.22 -6.62 0.72
C ASP A 215 17.14 -5.68 1.22
N GLY A 216 16.13 -5.38 0.40
CA GLY A 216 14.98 -4.57 0.73
C GLY A 216 13.77 -4.89 -0.14
N VAL A 217 12.63 -4.37 0.27
CA VAL A 217 11.35 -4.49 -0.42
C VAL A 217 10.80 -3.10 -0.69
N TRP A 218 10.16 -2.92 -1.82
CA TRP A 218 9.33 -1.76 -2.14
C TRP A 218 7.93 -2.19 -2.56
N THR A 219 6.99 -1.28 -2.48
CA THR A 219 5.57 -1.59 -2.64
C THR A 219 4.94 -0.66 -3.66
N GLY A 220 4.26 -1.23 -4.65
CA GLY A 220 3.35 -0.46 -5.50
C GLY A 220 2.15 0.03 -4.69
N THR A 221 1.93 1.34 -4.69
CA THR A 221 0.81 1.97 -3.97
C THR A 221 -0.12 2.73 -4.92
N GLU A 222 -0.04 2.41 -6.21
CA GLU A 222 -0.79 3.04 -7.29
C GLU A 222 -2.26 2.66 -7.22
N THR A 223 -3.07 3.37 -6.46
CA THR A 223 -4.52 3.14 -6.43
C THR A 223 -5.26 3.84 -7.56
N ARG A 224 -4.62 4.79 -8.25
CA ARG A 224 -5.16 5.48 -9.43
C ARG A 224 -6.60 5.94 -9.23
N ASN A 225 -7.50 5.65 -10.17
CA ASN A 225 -8.93 5.94 -10.03
C ASN A 225 -9.67 4.73 -9.46
N PRO A 226 -10.17 4.78 -8.21
CA PRO A 226 -10.89 3.65 -7.59
C PRO A 226 -12.25 3.37 -8.24
N ALA A 227 -12.78 4.28 -9.07
CA ALA A 227 -13.96 4.03 -9.88
C ALA A 227 -13.66 3.20 -11.16
N GLY A 228 -12.40 2.89 -11.43
CA GLY A 228 -11.99 2.04 -12.54
C GLY A 228 -12.18 0.55 -12.26
N ASN A 229 -11.88 -0.29 -13.26
CA ASN A 229 -12.14 -1.74 -13.24
C ASN A 229 -11.15 -2.57 -12.39
N GLN A 230 -10.28 -1.95 -11.59
CA GLN A 230 -9.23 -2.67 -10.89
C GLN A 230 -9.57 -3.03 -9.43
N HIS A 231 -10.78 -2.79 -8.98
CA HIS A 231 -11.24 -3.02 -7.58
C HIS A 231 -10.36 -2.37 -6.51
N LEU A 232 -9.58 -1.36 -6.89
CA LEU A 232 -8.67 -0.65 -6.00
C LEU A 232 -9.44 0.37 -5.18
N GLN A 233 -9.31 0.28 -3.85
CA GLN A 233 -9.91 1.23 -2.94
C GLN A 233 -8.91 2.30 -2.52
N ASN A 234 -9.39 3.48 -2.12
CA ASN A 234 -8.53 4.57 -1.65
C ASN A 234 -7.60 4.11 -0.53
N TYR A 235 -8.12 3.35 0.42
CA TYR A 235 -7.39 2.84 1.58
C TYR A 235 -6.23 1.89 1.21
N LEU A 236 -6.20 1.34 -0.01
CA LEU A 236 -5.18 0.38 -0.43
C LEU A 236 -3.76 0.93 -0.28
N SER A 237 -3.50 2.19 -0.66
CA SER A 237 -2.15 2.77 -0.61
C SER A 237 -1.53 2.67 0.78
N TYR A 238 -2.32 2.91 1.82
CA TYR A 238 -1.88 2.74 3.22
C TYR A 238 -1.75 1.26 3.59
N ASN A 239 -2.78 0.46 3.34
CA ASN A 239 -2.89 -0.91 3.82
C ASN A 239 -1.80 -1.82 3.24
N ILE A 240 -1.49 -1.67 1.94
CA ILE A 240 -0.46 -2.46 1.29
C ILE A 240 0.94 -2.10 1.80
N MET A 241 1.22 -0.83 2.06
CA MET A 241 2.47 -0.41 2.70
C MET A 241 2.67 -1.10 4.04
N ARG A 242 1.62 -1.19 4.86
CA ARG A 242 1.63 -1.87 6.15
C ARG A 242 1.87 -3.37 6.01
N TYR A 243 1.19 -4.01 5.07
CA TYR A 243 1.38 -5.44 4.84
C TYR A 243 2.82 -5.78 4.45
N PHE A 244 3.39 -5.03 3.51
CA PHE A 244 4.77 -5.27 3.10
C PHE A 244 5.81 -4.90 4.17
N GLU A 245 5.53 -3.95 5.06
CA GLU A 245 6.35 -3.71 6.25
C GLU A 245 6.34 -4.95 7.18
N ASN A 246 5.16 -5.54 7.40
CA ASN A 246 5.00 -6.70 8.27
C ASN A 246 5.62 -7.99 7.71
N ILE A 247 5.59 -8.22 6.38
CA ILE A 247 6.19 -9.41 5.77
C ILE A 247 7.70 -9.28 5.52
N SER A 248 8.24 -8.08 5.56
CA SER A 248 9.66 -7.81 5.32
C SER A 248 10.45 -7.51 6.60
N ASP A 249 9.90 -7.77 7.78
CA ASP A 249 10.53 -7.49 9.07
C ASP A 249 11.05 -6.04 9.18
N GLY A 250 10.23 -5.08 8.78
CA GLY A 250 10.56 -3.66 8.84
C GLY A 250 11.52 -3.19 7.74
N ARG A 251 11.72 -3.93 6.65
CA ARG A 251 12.62 -3.57 5.54
C ARG A 251 11.88 -3.03 4.30
N ASN A 252 10.61 -2.65 4.41
CA ASN A 252 9.90 -1.96 3.34
C ASN A 252 10.50 -0.56 3.15
N GLY A 253 11.25 -0.38 2.07
CA GLY A 253 11.99 0.85 1.78
C GLY A 253 11.10 2.01 1.35
N GLY A 254 9.96 1.74 0.72
CA GLY A 254 9.11 2.81 0.26
C GLY A 254 7.91 2.38 -0.58
N GLY A 255 7.09 3.36 -0.91
CA GLY A 255 5.93 3.24 -1.77
C GLY A 255 6.14 3.92 -3.12
N TRP A 256 5.48 3.39 -4.13
CA TRP A 256 5.60 3.80 -5.52
C TRP A 256 4.27 4.35 -6.02
N VAL A 257 4.24 5.61 -6.46
CA VAL A 257 3.04 6.31 -6.90
C VAL A 257 3.23 6.80 -8.33
N ASP A 258 2.27 6.48 -9.20
CA ASP A 258 2.23 7.02 -10.57
C ASP A 258 1.92 8.53 -10.54
N SER A 259 2.79 9.32 -11.14
CA SER A 259 2.63 10.79 -11.23
C SER A 259 1.77 11.22 -12.43
N GLY A 260 1.41 10.29 -13.28
CA GLY A 260 0.54 10.47 -14.43
C GLY A 260 -0.65 9.53 -14.34
N GLY A 261 -1.82 10.08 -14.39
CA GLY A 261 -3.05 9.35 -14.55
C GLY A 261 -4.01 10.30 -15.21
N ILE A 262 -4.27 10.06 -16.47
CA ILE A 262 -4.96 10.99 -17.38
C ILE A 262 -6.38 11.35 -16.91
N THR A 263 -6.95 10.52 -16.02
CA THR A 263 -8.34 10.64 -15.53
C THR A 263 -8.42 10.97 -14.02
N MET A 264 -7.28 11.26 -13.41
CA MET A 264 -7.17 11.46 -11.97
C MET A 264 -7.37 12.93 -11.61
N SER A 265 -8.27 13.24 -10.70
CA SER A 265 -8.31 14.57 -10.11
C SER A 265 -7.03 14.84 -9.30
N MET A 266 -6.70 16.10 -9.08
CA MET A 266 -5.58 16.48 -8.24
C MET A 266 -5.72 15.93 -6.82
N ASP A 267 -6.92 15.97 -6.25
CA ASP A 267 -7.20 15.42 -4.91
C ASP A 267 -6.89 13.93 -4.83
N ARG A 268 -7.21 13.17 -5.88
CA ARG A 268 -6.90 11.75 -5.93
C ARG A 268 -5.39 11.49 -5.98
N TYR A 269 -4.66 12.29 -6.73
CA TYR A 269 -3.20 12.22 -6.75
C TYR A 269 -2.60 12.59 -5.39
N ALA A 270 -3.07 13.67 -4.77
CA ALA A 270 -2.66 14.09 -3.43
C ALA A 270 -2.92 13.00 -2.39
N GLU A 271 -4.08 12.39 -2.41
CA GLU A 271 -4.51 11.32 -1.50
C GLU A 271 -3.60 10.07 -1.59
N GLN A 272 -3.23 9.64 -2.81
CA GLN A 272 -2.29 8.51 -2.96
C GLN A 272 -0.93 8.78 -2.33
N LEU A 273 -0.37 9.98 -2.54
CA LEU A 273 0.89 10.41 -1.95
C LEU A 273 0.80 10.48 -0.42
N PHE A 274 -0.27 11.08 0.08
CA PHE A 274 -0.54 11.21 1.51
C PHE A 274 -0.66 9.86 2.20
N LEU A 275 -1.53 8.96 1.71
CA LEU A 275 -1.74 7.63 2.29
C LEU A 275 -0.49 6.75 2.26
N THR A 276 0.33 6.86 1.19
CA THR A 276 1.62 6.17 1.11
C THR A 276 2.57 6.65 2.20
N ALA A 277 2.67 7.95 2.42
CA ALA A 277 3.62 8.53 3.37
C ALA A 277 3.19 8.34 4.83
N ILE A 278 1.90 8.47 5.17
CA ILE A 278 1.42 8.28 6.55
C ILE A 278 1.47 6.82 7.02
N ALA A 279 1.60 5.86 6.11
CA ALA A 279 1.92 4.48 6.44
C ALA A 279 3.35 4.30 6.97
N LYS A 280 4.13 5.38 7.09
CA LYS A 280 5.51 5.44 7.58
C LYS A 280 6.52 4.76 6.65
N GLY A 281 6.26 4.87 5.33
CA GLY A 281 7.27 4.54 4.32
C GLY A 281 8.51 5.43 4.47
N ARG A 282 9.69 4.86 4.21
CA ARG A 282 10.98 5.58 4.30
C ARG A 282 11.26 6.43 3.07
N ASP A 283 10.57 6.14 1.99
CA ASP A 283 10.71 6.81 0.70
C ASP A 283 9.36 6.79 -0.04
N VAL A 284 9.07 7.86 -0.78
CA VAL A 284 7.92 7.97 -1.68
C VAL A 284 8.45 8.18 -3.09
N MET A 285 8.31 7.15 -3.94
CA MET A 285 8.74 7.17 -5.33
C MET A 285 7.67 7.76 -6.22
N LEU A 286 8.06 8.70 -7.06
CA LEU A 286 7.25 9.25 -8.13
C LEU A 286 7.61 8.58 -9.46
N PHE A 287 6.72 7.79 -10.00
CA PHE A 287 6.83 7.21 -11.32
C PHE A 287 6.01 8.03 -12.32
N ALA A 288 6.60 8.68 -13.30
CA ALA A 288 7.99 8.65 -13.62
C ALA A 288 8.46 10.04 -14.07
N TYR A 289 9.76 10.20 -14.29
CA TYR A 289 10.40 11.44 -14.73
C TYR A 289 9.68 12.10 -15.93
N ASN A 290 9.36 11.32 -16.97
CA ASN A 290 8.61 11.81 -18.13
C ASN A 290 7.20 12.28 -17.75
N GLN A 291 6.50 11.59 -16.86
CA GLN A 291 5.16 12.00 -16.42
C GLN A 291 5.20 13.32 -15.64
N LEU A 292 6.23 13.54 -14.81
CA LEU A 292 6.45 14.82 -14.14
C LEU A 292 6.74 15.98 -15.08
N LEU A 293 7.22 15.69 -16.30
CA LEU A 293 7.43 16.67 -17.36
C LEU A 293 6.18 16.92 -18.21
N ASP A 294 5.48 15.84 -18.56
CA ASP A 294 4.48 15.84 -19.63
C ASP A 294 3.07 16.12 -19.09
N VAL A 295 2.76 15.71 -17.86
CA VAL A 295 1.45 15.96 -17.24
C VAL A 295 1.39 17.41 -16.76
N LYS A 296 0.82 18.26 -17.63
CA LYS A 296 0.64 19.68 -17.35
C LYS A 296 -0.55 19.91 -16.42
N LEU A 297 -0.45 20.93 -15.57
CA LEU A 297 -1.59 21.40 -14.78
C LEU A 297 -2.71 21.85 -15.72
N ASN A 298 -3.90 21.32 -15.48
CA ASN A 298 -5.07 21.56 -16.31
C ASN A 298 -6.29 21.73 -15.39
N PRO A 299 -7.20 22.69 -15.68
CA PRO A 299 -8.44 22.85 -14.92
C PRO A 299 -9.29 21.57 -14.82
N MET A 300 -9.15 20.61 -15.72
CA MET A 300 -9.82 19.31 -15.64
C MET A 300 -9.41 18.49 -14.41
N PHE A 301 -8.26 18.78 -13.79
CA PHE A 301 -7.81 18.14 -12.54
C PHE A 301 -8.42 18.79 -11.29
N ARG A 302 -9.17 19.89 -11.47
CA ARG A 302 -9.89 20.54 -10.39
C ARG A 302 -11.18 19.78 -10.10
N ALA A 303 -11.30 19.21 -8.89
CA ALA A 303 -12.48 18.48 -8.50
C ALA A 303 -13.71 19.40 -8.23
N PRO A 304 -14.95 18.90 -8.39
CA PRO A 304 -16.15 19.71 -8.19
C PRO A 304 -16.29 20.33 -6.81
N TRP A 305 -15.73 19.70 -5.77
CA TRP A 305 -15.79 20.14 -4.36
C TRP A 305 -14.71 21.14 -3.96
N GLN A 306 -13.89 21.62 -4.89
CA GLN A 306 -12.76 22.54 -4.58
C GLN A 306 -13.17 23.94 -4.09
N ASP A 307 -14.46 24.29 -4.19
CA ASP A 307 -14.98 25.51 -3.56
C ASP A 307 -15.20 25.38 -2.04
N MET A 308 -15.03 24.16 -1.49
CA MET A 308 -15.05 23.88 -0.06
C MET A 308 -13.61 23.99 0.51
N GLU A 309 -13.48 24.18 1.80
CA GLU A 309 -12.19 24.20 2.50
C GLU A 309 -11.63 22.76 2.63
N THR A 310 -11.11 22.21 1.55
CA THR A 310 -10.51 20.87 1.49
C THR A 310 -9.05 20.88 1.91
N SER A 311 -8.50 19.71 2.27
CA SER A 311 -7.08 19.57 2.63
C SER A 311 -6.13 19.86 1.46
N TRP A 312 -6.61 19.69 0.22
CA TRP A 312 -5.83 19.80 -1.01
C TRP A 312 -6.46 20.80 -1.99
N SER A 313 -6.25 22.09 -1.74
CA SER A 313 -6.80 23.17 -2.59
C SER A 313 -6.06 23.25 -3.93
N TYR A 314 -6.76 23.00 -5.03
CA TYR A 314 -6.21 23.14 -6.39
C TYR A 314 -5.67 24.56 -6.62
N ASP A 315 -6.45 25.57 -6.26
CA ASP A 315 -6.11 26.97 -6.51
C ASP A 315 -4.86 27.41 -5.72
N GLU A 316 -4.71 26.96 -4.46
CA GLU A 316 -3.52 27.22 -3.65
C GLU A 316 -2.28 26.52 -4.21
N MET A 317 -2.41 25.24 -4.58
CA MET A 317 -1.28 24.45 -5.08
C MET A 317 -0.82 24.85 -6.48
N THR A 318 -1.70 25.46 -7.28
CA THR A 318 -1.36 25.95 -8.62
C THR A 318 -1.01 27.43 -8.67
N ALA A 319 -1.13 28.17 -7.56
CA ALA A 319 -0.73 29.56 -7.48
C ALA A 319 0.80 29.73 -7.63
N PRO A 320 1.26 30.86 -8.19
CA PRO A 320 2.68 31.21 -8.20
C PRO A 320 3.28 31.21 -6.78
N PHE A 321 4.48 30.68 -6.64
CA PHE A 321 5.18 30.55 -5.36
C PHE A 321 6.65 30.98 -5.47
N VAL A 322 7.32 31.19 -4.35
CA VAL A 322 8.74 31.54 -4.31
C VAL A 322 9.57 30.30 -3.98
N LYS A 323 10.55 29.99 -4.83
CA LYS A 323 11.58 28.97 -4.59
C LYS A 323 12.95 29.54 -4.93
N ASP A 324 13.91 29.39 -4.02
CA ASP A 324 15.29 29.89 -4.17
C ASP A 324 15.34 31.38 -4.56
N GLY A 325 14.44 32.20 -3.97
CA GLY A 325 14.34 33.63 -4.21
C GLY A 325 13.73 34.04 -5.55
N LYS A 326 13.19 33.10 -6.33
CA LYS A 326 12.54 33.34 -7.61
C LYS A 326 11.07 33.00 -7.56
N THR A 327 10.24 33.82 -8.20
CA THR A 327 8.82 33.48 -8.41
C THR A 327 8.71 32.42 -9.51
N VAL A 328 8.09 31.30 -9.18
CA VAL A 328 7.83 30.18 -10.08
C VAL A 328 6.34 30.06 -10.31
N THR A 329 5.92 29.98 -11.56
CA THR A 329 4.54 29.62 -11.93
C THR A 329 4.48 28.13 -12.14
N PRO A 330 3.63 27.39 -11.38
CA PRO A 330 3.48 25.96 -11.54
C PRO A 330 3.03 25.59 -12.96
N THR A 331 3.59 24.50 -13.51
CA THR A 331 3.28 24.05 -14.87
C THR A 331 2.94 22.57 -14.98
N THR A 332 3.35 21.76 -14.00
CA THR A 332 3.17 20.30 -14.04
C THR A 332 2.72 19.74 -12.69
N MET A 333 2.30 18.48 -12.69
CA MET A 333 1.93 17.73 -11.47
C MET A 333 3.09 17.60 -10.46
N ALA A 334 4.33 17.88 -10.86
CA ALA A 334 5.47 17.93 -9.92
C ALA A 334 5.24 18.92 -8.77
N ARG A 335 4.57 20.06 -9.04
CA ARG A 335 4.23 21.02 -7.99
C ARG A 335 3.22 20.48 -6.99
N ILE A 336 2.24 19.72 -7.46
CA ILE A 336 1.24 19.08 -6.57
C ILE A 336 1.95 18.11 -5.63
N ALA A 337 2.83 17.25 -6.18
CA ALA A 337 3.63 16.34 -5.36
C ALA A 337 4.46 17.07 -4.31
N ASP A 338 5.13 18.18 -4.66
CA ASP A 338 5.94 18.96 -3.73
C ASP A 338 5.12 19.49 -2.54
N VAL A 339 3.96 20.09 -2.81
CA VAL A 339 3.11 20.65 -1.74
C VAL A 339 2.58 19.56 -0.81
N VAL A 340 2.07 18.48 -1.40
CA VAL A 340 1.51 17.37 -0.63
C VAL A 340 2.58 16.71 0.23
N LEU A 341 3.74 16.39 -0.35
CA LEU A 341 4.81 15.68 0.34
C LEU A 341 5.47 16.53 1.43
N ARG A 342 5.64 17.83 1.23
CA ARG A 342 6.12 18.75 2.29
C ARG A 342 5.15 18.82 3.47
N LYS A 343 3.85 19.01 3.20
CA LYS A 343 2.82 19.04 4.24
C LYS A 343 2.77 17.72 5.00
N THR A 344 2.85 16.61 4.27
CA THR A 344 2.84 15.27 4.85
C THR A 344 4.12 14.95 5.63
N ASP A 345 5.28 15.44 5.21
CA ASP A 345 6.54 15.27 5.94
C ASP A 345 6.47 15.91 7.34
N GLU A 346 5.93 17.13 7.42
CA GLU A 346 5.71 17.80 8.71
C GLU A 346 4.75 17.01 9.62
N LEU A 347 3.69 16.45 9.06
CA LEU A 347 2.72 15.64 9.79
C LEU A 347 3.33 14.33 10.26
N THR A 348 4.01 13.58 9.37
CA THR A 348 4.61 12.28 9.70
C THR A 348 5.63 12.36 10.81
N GLY A 349 6.31 13.49 10.98
CA GLY A 349 7.20 13.76 12.11
C GLY A 349 6.50 13.78 13.48
N LYS A 350 5.18 14.00 13.52
CA LYS A 350 4.37 14.01 14.74
C LYS A 350 3.70 12.67 15.03
N LEU A 351 3.64 11.77 14.04
CA LEU A 351 2.98 10.47 14.16
C LEU A 351 3.93 9.41 14.75
N GLY A 352 3.37 8.49 15.53
CA GLY A 352 4.04 7.27 15.99
C GLY A 352 4.11 6.18 14.92
N ASN A 353 4.26 4.93 15.35
CA ASN A 353 4.14 3.78 14.46
C ASN A 353 2.67 3.43 14.25
N PRO A 354 2.26 3.06 13.02
CA PRO A 354 0.89 2.65 12.76
C PRO A 354 0.46 1.43 13.58
N VAL A 355 -0.77 1.46 14.07
CA VAL A 355 -1.41 0.35 14.77
C VAL A 355 -2.81 0.10 14.19
N GLY A 356 -3.27 -1.16 14.21
CA GLY A 356 -4.57 -1.50 13.65
C GLY A 356 -5.11 -2.85 14.13
N ILE A 357 -6.28 -3.19 13.61
CA ILE A 357 -6.92 -4.49 13.80
C ILE A 357 -6.10 -5.52 13.04
N GLN A 358 -5.59 -6.51 13.74
CA GLN A 358 -4.74 -7.52 13.12
C GLN A 358 -5.56 -8.55 12.35
N SER A 359 -5.32 -8.61 11.04
CA SER A 359 -5.91 -9.58 10.12
C SER A 359 -4.88 -10.62 9.73
N TYR A 360 -5.22 -11.90 9.94
CA TYR A 360 -4.36 -13.03 9.57
C TYR A 360 -4.50 -13.33 8.08
N LYS A 361 -3.44 -13.08 7.33
CA LYS A 361 -3.36 -13.33 5.90
C LYS A 361 -2.21 -14.31 5.61
N VAL A 362 -2.54 -15.59 5.46
CA VAL A 362 -1.57 -16.63 5.10
C VAL A 362 -0.96 -16.32 3.73
N PHE A 363 0.34 -16.54 3.59
CA PHE A 363 1.02 -16.36 2.30
C PHE A 363 0.36 -17.18 1.19
N HIS A 364 0.17 -16.56 0.05
CA HIS A 364 -0.37 -17.18 -1.17
C HIS A 364 -1.77 -17.81 -1.00
N ALA A 365 -2.50 -17.48 0.07
CA ALA A 365 -3.84 -17.98 0.29
C ALA A 365 -4.87 -17.22 -0.56
N PRO A 366 -5.75 -17.93 -1.30
CA PRO A 366 -6.84 -17.33 -2.05
C PRO A 366 -8.05 -16.99 -1.16
N GLY A 367 -8.99 -16.27 -1.72
CA GLY A 367 -10.30 -15.97 -1.15
C GLY A 367 -10.38 -14.61 -0.47
N GLU A 368 -11.48 -13.91 -0.70
CA GLU A 368 -11.74 -12.57 -0.19
C GLU A 368 -10.59 -11.58 -0.44
N GLU A 369 -9.98 -11.68 -1.64
CA GLU A 369 -8.90 -10.80 -2.06
C GLU A 369 -9.30 -9.33 -1.91
N PHE A 370 -8.40 -8.51 -1.37
CA PHE A 370 -8.59 -7.08 -1.11
C PHE A 370 -9.70 -6.70 -0.11
N LEU A 371 -10.38 -7.65 0.55
CA LEU A 371 -11.45 -7.34 1.49
C LEU A 371 -11.00 -6.35 2.59
N GLN A 372 -9.76 -6.48 3.08
CA GLN A 372 -9.23 -5.59 4.13
C GLN A 372 -9.21 -4.12 3.70
N ASN A 373 -9.11 -3.83 2.39
CA ASN A 373 -9.19 -2.46 1.89
C ASN A 373 -10.60 -1.89 2.02
N TYR A 374 -11.63 -2.71 1.72
CA TYR A 374 -13.04 -2.32 1.91
C TYR A 374 -13.37 -2.14 3.40
N LEU A 375 -12.80 -2.97 4.27
CA LEU A 375 -12.92 -2.81 5.71
C LEU A 375 -12.26 -1.51 6.20
N GLY A 376 -11.12 -1.14 5.63
CA GLY A 376 -10.48 0.15 5.87
C GLY A 376 -11.36 1.33 5.46
N MET A 377 -12.02 1.23 4.31
CA MET A 377 -12.96 2.25 3.82
C MET A 377 -14.21 2.41 4.69
N ILE A 378 -14.58 1.42 5.47
CA ILE A 378 -15.64 1.55 6.49
C ILE A 378 -15.10 1.93 7.87
N GLY A 379 -13.87 2.47 7.97
CA GLY A 379 -13.31 3.02 9.20
C GLY A 379 -12.75 2.00 10.19
N LEU A 380 -12.39 0.81 9.72
CA LEU A 380 -11.65 -0.19 10.49
C LEU A 380 -10.16 -0.03 10.16
N PRO A 381 -9.32 0.42 11.10
CA PRO A 381 -7.87 0.54 10.85
C PRO A 381 -7.27 -0.86 10.73
N MET A 382 -6.89 -1.26 9.51
CA MET A 382 -6.41 -2.61 9.23
C MET A 382 -4.90 -2.73 9.35
N ASP A 383 -4.43 -3.89 9.82
CA ASP A 383 -3.01 -4.25 9.82
C ASP A 383 -2.87 -5.76 9.54
N MET A 384 -2.39 -6.12 8.35
CA MET A 384 -2.34 -7.52 7.89
C MET A 384 -1.03 -8.20 8.30
N TYR A 385 -1.13 -9.44 8.76
CA TYR A 385 0.02 -10.25 9.19
C TYR A 385 0.02 -11.64 8.54
N PRO A 386 1.17 -12.14 8.10
CA PRO A 386 1.28 -13.50 7.53
C PRO A 386 1.29 -14.61 8.61
N ALA A 387 1.55 -14.24 9.87
CA ALA A 387 1.46 -15.13 11.02
C ALA A 387 0.19 -14.85 11.83
N PHE A 388 -0.36 -15.88 12.47
CA PHE A 388 -1.52 -15.69 13.34
C PHE A 388 -1.18 -14.75 14.51
N PRO A 389 -1.94 -13.66 14.70
CA PRO A 389 -1.64 -12.65 15.72
C PRO A 389 -1.87 -13.20 17.13
N GLU A 390 -0.81 -13.38 17.90
CA GLU A 390 -0.91 -13.85 19.31
C GLU A 390 -1.03 -12.69 20.30
N GLY A 391 -1.70 -12.96 21.44
CA GLY A 391 -1.79 -12.02 22.55
C GLY A 391 -2.70 -10.80 22.30
N ARG A 392 -3.53 -10.85 21.27
CA ARG A 392 -4.50 -9.79 20.94
C ARG A 392 -5.87 -10.07 21.57
N ARG A 393 -6.62 -9.00 21.85
CA ARG A 393 -8.00 -9.13 22.33
C ARG A 393 -8.96 -9.48 21.20
N THR A 394 -8.66 -9.06 19.97
CA THR A 394 -9.47 -9.33 18.78
C THR A 394 -8.57 -9.64 17.60
N VAL A 395 -8.86 -10.72 16.87
CA VAL A 395 -8.19 -11.13 15.64
C VAL A 395 -9.23 -11.27 14.54
N LEU A 396 -8.92 -10.75 13.34
CA LEU A 396 -9.76 -10.93 12.15
C LEU A 396 -9.20 -12.05 11.27
N LEU A 397 -10.07 -12.99 10.90
CA LEU A 397 -9.78 -14.11 10.01
C LEU A 397 -10.72 -14.07 8.80
N THR A 398 -10.15 -13.81 7.63
CA THR A 398 -10.86 -13.86 6.34
C THR A 398 -10.72 -15.25 5.70
N ALA A 399 -11.35 -15.48 4.56
CA ALA A 399 -11.24 -16.74 3.81
C ALA A 399 -9.77 -17.14 3.55
N GLN A 400 -8.85 -16.19 3.53
CA GLN A 400 -7.41 -16.43 3.37
C GLN A 400 -6.79 -17.27 4.50
N ALA A 401 -7.43 -17.31 5.67
CA ALA A 401 -6.98 -18.16 6.79
C ALA A 401 -7.35 -19.65 6.59
N ALA A 402 -8.19 -19.98 5.63
CA ALA A 402 -8.69 -21.35 5.40
C ALA A 402 -7.58 -22.36 5.12
N THR A 403 -6.46 -21.91 4.53
CA THR A 403 -5.33 -22.78 4.17
C THR A 403 -4.46 -23.19 5.35
N ASP A 404 -4.64 -22.58 6.53
CA ASP A 404 -3.89 -22.93 7.74
C ASP A 404 -4.41 -24.27 8.31
N PRO A 405 -3.59 -25.32 8.37
CA PRO A 405 -4.00 -26.63 8.92
C PRO A 405 -4.25 -26.57 10.44
N GLU A 406 -3.66 -25.60 11.15
CA GLU A 406 -3.78 -25.44 12.61
C GLU A 406 -4.85 -24.41 13.01
N LEU A 407 -5.67 -23.96 12.06
CA LEU A 407 -6.59 -22.84 12.26
C LEU A 407 -7.52 -23.05 13.47
N THR A 408 -8.17 -24.22 13.59
CA THR A 408 -9.07 -24.55 14.71
C THR A 408 -8.36 -24.42 16.06
N ALA A 409 -7.18 -25.01 16.20
CA ALA A 409 -6.40 -24.94 17.43
C ALA A 409 -5.99 -23.50 17.80
N LYS A 410 -5.65 -22.69 16.81
CA LYS A 410 -5.33 -21.27 17.01
C LYS A 410 -6.55 -20.46 17.45
N ILE A 411 -7.71 -20.69 16.83
CA ILE A 411 -8.98 -20.05 17.23
C ILE A 411 -9.34 -20.45 18.67
N GLU A 412 -9.30 -21.75 18.99
CA GLU A 412 -9.59 -22.23 20.35
C GLU A 412 -8.64 -21.65 21.41
N LYS A 413 -7.33 -21.63 21.12
CA LYS A 413 -6.32 -21.03 22.01
C LYS A 413 -6.63 -19.57 22.29
N GLN A 414 -6.99 -18.80 21.25
CA GLN A 414 -7.35 -17.39 21.37
C GLN A 414 -8.60 -17.21 22.25
N LEU A 415 -9.68 -17.94 21.97
CA LEU A 415 -10.93 -17.86 22.72
C LEU A 415 -10.80 -18.32 24.17
N ARG A 416 -10.09 -19.43 24.42
CA ARG A 416 -9.80 -19.93 25.80
C ARG A 416 -8.94 -18.96 26.60
N GLY A 417 -8.06 -18.22 25.91
CA GLY A 417 -7.25 -17.16 26.49
C GLY A 417 -8.02 -15.90 26.87
N GLY A 418 -9.28 -15.79 26.47
CA GLY A 418 -10.15 -14.62 26.71
C GLY A 418 -10.06 -13.55 25.63
N GLY A 419 -9.40 -13.84 24.52
CA GLY A 419 -9.47 -13.01 23.31
C GLY A 419 -10.70 -13.34 22.46
N ASP A 420 -11.07 -12.43 21.59
CA ASP A 420 -12.14 -12.61 20.60
C ASP A 420 -11.57 -12.97 19.23
N VAL A 421 -12.39 -13.65 18.45
CA VAL A 421 -12.09 -13.95 17.04
C VAL A 421 -13.26 -13.47 16.18
N VAL A 422 -12.97 -12.68 15.17
CA VAL A 422 -13.94 -12.30 14.14
C VAL A 422 -13.60 -13.08 12.88
N ILE A 423 -14.51 -13.94 12.43
CA ILE A 423 -14.39 -14.61 11.13
C ILE A 423 -15.35 -13.98 10.13
N THR A 424 -15.01 -14.08 8.85
CA THR A 424 -15.94 -13.68 7.78
C THR A 424 -16.87 -14.83 7.39
N SER A 425 -17.98 -14.51 6.75
CA SER A 425 -18.84 -15.51 6.12
C SER A 425 -18.11 -16.31 5.04
N GLY A 426 -17.12 -15.70 4.37
CA GLY A 426 -16.26 -16.38 3.41
C GLY A 426 -15.39 -17.46 4.05
N LEU A 427 -14.80 -17.18 5.20
CA LEU A 427 -14.05 -18.20 5.94
C LEU A 427 -14.96 -19.32 6.46
N LEU A 428 -16.12 -18.97 7.04
CA LEU A 428 -17.10 -19.96 7.49
C LEU A 428 -17.53 -20.89 6.35
N LYS A 429 -17.76 -20.33 5.16
CA LYS A 429 -18.10 -21.11 3.95
C LYS A 429 -16.95 -22.01 3.49
N ALA A 430 -15.73 -21.52 3.56
CA ALA A 430 -14.55 -22.25 3.07
C ALA A 430 -14.18 -23.46 3.94
N VAL A 431 -14.38 -23.37 5.27
CA VAL A 431 -13.96 -24.40 6.23
C VAL A 431 -14.98 -24.59 7.37
N PRO A 432 -16.24 -24.92 7.04
CA PRO A 432 -17.29 -25.04 8.08
C PRO A 432 -16.94 -26.06 9.16
N GLU A 433 -16.28 -27.15 8.78
CA GLU A 433 -15.83 -28.21 9.71
C GLU A 433 -14.82 -27.72 10.75
N LYS A 434 -13.98 -26.74 10.41
CA LYS A 434 -13.01 -26.15 11.35
C LYS A 434 -13.64 -25.23 12.39
N ILE A 435 -14.87 -24.78 12.14
CA ILE A 435 -15.61 -23.86 13.00
C ILE A 435 -16.67 -24.60 13.83
N ALA A 436 -17.13 -25.77 13.35
CA ALA A 436 -18.25 -26.51 13.95
C ALA A 436 -18.00 -26.90 15.43
N ASP A 437 -16.77 -27.22 15.81
CA ASP A 437 -16.42 -27.54 17.22
C ASP A 437 -16.53 -26.33 18.15
N ILE A 438 -16.58 -25.12 17.60
CA ILE A 438 -16.70 -23.86 18.34
C ILE A 438 -18.15 -23.39 18.35
N CYS A 439 -18.81 -23.43 17.20
CA CYS A 439 -20.20 -23.04 17.02
C CYS A 439 -20.76 -23.69 15.75
N GLU A 440 -21.93 -24.32 15.86
CA GLU A 440 -22.63 -24.94 14.74
C GLU A 440 -23.32 -23.87 13.88
N LEU A 441 -22.58 -23.36 12.90
CA LEU A 441 -23.06 -22.39 11.91
C LEU A 441 -22.93 -22.97 10.50
N GLN A 442 -23.83 -22.56 9.61
CA GLN A 442 -23.76 -22.89 8.20
C GLN A 442 -23.72 -21.64 7.32
N CYS A 443 -22.86 -21.68 6.33
CA CYS A 443 -22.82 -20.72 5.24
C CYS A 443 -22.50 -21.49 3.95
N ASP A 444 -23.46 -21.51 3.04
CA ASP A 444 -23.35 -22.20 1.75
C ASP A 444 -23.62 -21.23 0.58
N ASP A 445 -24.13 -21.76 -0.54
CA ASP A 445 -24.45 -20.95 -1.72
C ASP A 445 -25.78 -20.19 -1.62
N LEU A 446 -26.55 -20.38 -0.55
CA LEU A 446 -27.81 -19.67 -0.37
C LEU A 446 -27.58 -18.19 -0.08
N LYS A 447 -28.36 -17.34 -0.74
CA LYS A 447 -28.26 -15.90 -0.68
C LYS A 447 -29.55 -15.25 -0.16
N ALA A 448 -29.42 -14.08 0.40
CA ALA A 448 -30.54 -13.22 0.77
C ALA A 448 -30.35 -11.81 0.26
N ILE A 449 -31.45 -11.14 -0.07
CA ILE A 449 -31.45 -9.71 -0.37
C ILE A 449 -31.93 -8.99 0.88
N VAL A 450 -31.15 -8.01 1.35
CA VAL A 450 -31.45 -7.25 2.56
C VAL A 450 -31.30 -5.75 2.29
N ASN A 451 -32.11 -4.94 2.97
CA ASN A 451 -32.00 -3.47 2.99
C ASN A 451 -32.52 -2.86 4.31
N ASP A 452 -33.13 -3.64 5.20
CA ASP A 452 -33.64 -3.19 6.50
C ASP A 452 -32.82 -3.86 7.62
N PHE A 453 -32.06 -3.07 8.37
CA PHE A 453 -31.20 -3.49 9.48
C PHE A 453 -31.90 -3.29 10.85
N GLY A 454 -33.24 -3.20 10.84
CA GLY A 454 -34.03 -3.01 12.03
C GLY A 454 -33.70 -1.71 12.78
N ARG A 455 -33.38 -1.83 14.07
CA ARG A 455 -32.99 -0.66 14.90
C ARG A 455 -31.76 0.10 14.44
N TYR A 456 -30.96 -0.47 13.53
CA TYR A 456 -29.75 0.16 12.99
C TYR A 456 -30.01 1.01 11.75
N GLY A 457 -31.25 1.00 11.22
CA GLY A 457 -31.66 1.79 10.06
C GLY A 457 -31.82 0.97 8.79
N LYS A 458 -31.92 1.66 7.66
CA LYS A 458 -32.12 1.06 6.34
C LYS A 458 -31.02 1.47 5.38
N SER A 459 -30.71 0.58 4.46
CA SER A 459 -29.95 0.90 3.25
C SER A 459 -30.91 1.43 2.17
N GLU A 460 -30.43 2.39 1.38
CA GLU A 460 -31.18 2.85 0.20
C GLU A 460 -31.13 1.83 -0.95
N LYS A 461 -30.18 0.89 -0.89
CA LYS A 461 -29.98 -0.15 -1.90
C LYS A 461 -30.29 -1.52 -1.34
N ASP A 462 -30.74 -2.40 -2.21
CA ASP A 462 -30.80 -3.83 -1.96
C ASP A 462 -29.37 -4.42 -1.96
N ILE A 463 -29.03 -5.18 -0.93
CA ILE A 463 -27.72 -5.77 -0.72
C ILE A 463 -27.84 -7.29 -0.78
N LEU A 464 -27.06 -7.94 -1.63
CA LEU A 464 -27.00 -9.39 -1.72
C LEU A 464 -25.93 -9.93 -0.75
N ILE A 465 -26.37 -10.77 0.18
CA ILE A 465 -25.52 -11.38 1.21
C ILE A 465 -25.62 -12.91 1.19
N PRO A 466 -24.56 -13.65 1.59
CA PRO A 466 -24.68 -15.06 1.93
C PRO A 466 -25.57 -15.23 3.17
N GLN A 467 -26.31 -16.35 3.22
CA GLN A 467 -27.12 -16.69 4.38
C GLN A 467 -26.25 -17.42 5.41
N VAL A 468 -26.02 -16.77 6.56
CA VAL A 468 -25.46 -17.44 7.75
C VAL A 468 -26.66 -18.01 8.53
N ARG A 469 -26.65 -19.33 8.75
CA ARG A 469 -27.75 -20.05 9.41
C ARG A 469 -27.23 -20.75 10.66
N TYR A 470 -28.09 -20.83 11.67
CA TYR A 470 -27.78 -21.51 12.94
C TYR A 470 -29.06 -22.20 13.48
N TRP A 471 -28.89 -23.25 14.25
CA TRP A 471 -30.00 -24.06 14.79
C TRP A 471 -29.97 -24.19 16.30
N THR A 472 -28.91 -23.80 16.94
CA THR A 472 -28.70 -23.93 18.37
C THR A 472 -29.00 -22.60 19.07
N ASN A 473 -29.25 -22.65 20.40
CA ASN A 473 -29.47 -21.47 21.21
C ASN A 473 -28.19 -21.05 21.97
N ASP A 474 -27.02 -21.42 21.46
CA ASP A 474 -25.70 -21.08 22.02
C ASP A 474 -25.07 -19.86 21.34
N SER A 475 -25.78 -19.27 20.41
CA SER A 475 -25.32 -18.14 19.61
C SER A 475 -26.43 -17.14 19.31
N TRP A 476 -26.08 -15.88 19.04
CA TRP A 476 -27.02 -14.77 18.91
C TRP A 476 -26.65 -13.79 17.79
N GLU A 477 -27.67 -13.26 17.17
CA GLU A 477 -27.51 -12.14 16.24
C GLU A 477 -27.24 -10.83 16.99
N VAL A 478 -26.18 -10.14 16.65
CA VAL A 478 -25.86 -8.78 17.13
C VAL A 478 -26.52 -7.75 16.21
N ILE A 479 -26.38 -7.98 14.89
CA ILE A 479 -27.02 -7.21 13.85
C ILE A 479 -27.67 -8.20 12.90
N SER A 480 -28.96 -7.98 12.60
CA SER A 480 -29.70 -8.71 11.57
C SER A 480 -30.18 -7.75 10.51
N ALA A 481 -30.27 -8.21 9.29
CA ALA A 481 -30.89 -7.46 8.20
C ALA A 481 -31.84 -8.36 7.40
N GLY A 482 -32.91 -7.77 6.89
CA GLY A 482 -33.91 -8.45 6.10
C GLY A 482 -34.46 -7.55 5.00
N ARG A 483 -35.52 -8.01 4.37
CA ARG A 483 -36.34 -7.20 3.49
C ARG A 483 -37.75 -7.11 4.11
N PRO A 484 -38.35 -5.93 4.23
CA PRO A 484 -39.70 -5.82 4.77
C PRO A 484 -40.67 -6.59 3.87
N LEU A 485 -41.15 -7.72 4.36
CA LEU A 485 -42.32 -8.41 3.82
C LEU A 485 -43.49 -8.10 4.76
N SER A 486 -44.67 -7.97 4.21
CA SER A 486 -45.91 -7.78 4.99
C SER A 486 -46.03 -8.89 6.05
N GLY A 487 -45.73 -8.59 7.33
CA GLY A 487 -45.97 -9.49 8.43
C GLY A 487 -44.82 -9.86 9.35
N GLY A 488 -43.66 -9.29 9.24
CA GLY A 488 -42.56 -9.52 10.20
C GLY A 488 -41.20 -9.69 9.56
N VAL A 489 -40.17 -9.25 10.25
CA VAL A 489 -38.79 -9.36 9.80
C VAL A 489 -38.18 -10.62 10.40
N SER A 490 -38.02 -11.67 9.60
CA SER A 490 -36.95 -12.63 9.88
C SER A 490 -35.72 -12.12 9.18
N GLY A 491 -34.78 -11.61 9.94
CA GLY A 491 -33.51 -11.10 9.38
C GLY A 491 -32.49 -12.20 9.24
N TRP A 492 -31.48 -11.94 8.42
CA TRP A 492 -30.27 -12.75 8.29
C TRP A 492 -29.15 -12.10 9.09
N PRO A 493 -28.31 -12.88 9.79
CA PRO A 493 -27.18 -12.34 10.55
C PRO A 493 -26.25 -11.51 9.66
N ILE A 494 -25.97 -10.29 10.09
CA ILE A 494 -24.90 -9.43 9.54
C ILE A 494 -23.68 -9.49 10.47
N LEU A 495 -23.91 -9.46 11.78
CA LEU A 495 -22.91 -9.73 12.81
C LEU A 495 -23.52 -10.72 13.81
N HIS A 496 -22.97 -11.89 13.85
CA HIS A 496 -23.37 -12.98 14.75
C HIS A 496 -22.31 -13.18 15.85
N ARG A 497 -22.69 -13.72 17.00
CA ARG A 497 -21.77 -14.04 18.09
C ARG A 497 -22.07 -15.36 18.76
N ALA A 498 -21.03 -16.07 19.16
CA ALA A 498 -21.10 -17.24 20.03
C ALA A 498 -20.04 -17.11 21.14
N THR A 499 -20.43 -17.37 22.39
CA THR A 499 -19.48 -17.40 23.49
C THR A 499 -18.79 -18.75 23.53
N TYR A 500 -17.46 -18.76 23.59
CA TYR A 500 -16.67 -19.98 23.73
C TYR A 500 -15.61 -19.78 24.81
N SER A 501 -15.75 -20.52 25.93
CA SER A 501 -14.90 -20.37 27.11
C SER A 501 -14.91 -18.93 27.65
N LYS A 502 -13.78 -18.21 27.56
CA LYS A 502 -13.62 -16.82 28.05
C LYS A 502 -13.72 -15.77 26.93
N GLY A 503 -13.74 -16.19 25.68
CA GLY A 503 -13.77 -15.34 24.51
C GLY A 503 -15.09 -15.42 23.75
N THR A 504 -15.18 -14.65 22.68
CA THR A 504 -16.35 -14.62 21.80
C THR A 504 -15.91 -14.80 20.36
N LEU A 505 -16.52 -15.78 19.68
CA LEU A 505 -16.46 -15.87 18.23
C LEU A 505 -17.52 -14.94 17.63
N TYR A 506 -17.11 -14.09 16.70
CA TYR A 506 -18.02 -13.31 15.88
C TYR A 506 -17.95 -13.78 14.42
N VAL A 507 -19.08 -13.77 13.74
CA VAL A 507 -19.16 -13.95 12.28
C VAL A 507 -19.66 -12.67 11.67
N LEU A 508 -18.82 -12.07 10.82
CA LEU A 508 -19.19 -10.91 10.02
C LEU A 508 -19.60 -11.37 8.62
N THR A 509 -20.86 -11.16 8.27
CA THR A 509 -21.36 -11.46 6.94
C THR A 509 -20.86 -10.41 5.96
N ILE A 510 -20.12 -10.86 4.95
CA ILE A 510 -19.58 -10.03 3.88
C ILE A 510 -20.51 -10.11 2.68
N PRO A 511 -20.97 -8.99 2.12
CA PRO A 511 -21.76 -8.97 0.89
C PRO A 511 -21.01 -9.61 -0.29
N ASP A 512 -21.75 -10.11 -1.27
CA ASP A 512 -21.16 -10.68 -2.51
C ASP A 512 -20.34 -9.65 -3.28
N ASP A 513 -20.84 -8.40 -3.34
CA ASP A 513 -20.05 -7.24 -3.76
C ASP A 513 -19.55 -6.52 -2.49
N PHE A 514 -18.25 -6.51 -2.25
CA PHE A 514 -17.66 -5.86 -1.08
C PHE A 514 -17.97 -4.36 -1.02
N GLY A 515 -18.22 -3.72 -2.17
CA GLY A 515 -18.64 -2.32 -2.25
C GLY A 515 -19.97 -2.07 -1.54
N ASN A 516 -20.83 -3.06 -1.39
CA ASN A 516 -22.09 -2.92 -0.64
C ASN A 516 -21.88 -2.78 0.88
N LEU A 517 -20.69 -3.01 1.41
CA LEU A 517 -20.35 -2.60 2.80
C LEU A 517 -20.53 -1.09 3.01
N TYR A 518 -20.39 -0.30 1.94
CA TYR A 518 -20.56 1.16 2.00
C TYR A 518 -22.04 1.58 2.12
N ASP A 519 -22.95 0.70 1.74
CA ASP A 519 -24.39 0.91 1.81
C ASP A 519 -25.00 0.52 3.18
N TYR A 520 -24.16 0.01 4.12
CA TYR A 520 -24.63 -0.31 5.48
C TYR A 520 -24.94 0.98 6.24
N PRO A 521 -26.06 1.02 7.01
CA PRO A 521 -26.38 2.16 7.85
C PRO A 521 -25.27 2.48 8.86
N ALA A 522 -25.02 3.76 9.11
CA ALA A 522 -23.97 4.20 10.03
C ALA A 522 -24.03 3.54 11.41
N ALA A 523 -25.22 3.32 11.97
CA ALA A 523 -25.40 2.67 13.26
C ALA A 523 -24.95 1.18 13.24
N ALA A 524 -25.15 0.47 12.12
CA ALA A 524 -24.65 -0.89 11.93
C ALA A 524 -23.11 -0.88 11.84
N LEU A 525 -22.55 0.01 11.03
CA LEU A 525 -21.11 0.19 10.92
C LEU A 525 -20.45 0.55 12.26
N ASN A 526 -21.06 1.44 13.05
CA ASN A 526 -20.56 1.83 14.38
C ASN A 526 -20.51 0.63 15.34
N THR A 527 -21.49 -0.28 15.25
CA THR A 527 -21.52 -1.51 16.06
C THR A 527 -20.41 -2.48 15.63
N ILE A 528 -20.18 -2.65 14.33
CA ILE A 528 -19.10 -3.47 13.77
C ILE A 528 -17.75 -2.89 14.21
N ARG A 529 -17.53 -1.60 14.01
CA ARG A 529 -16.27 -0.90 14.39
C ARG A 529 -15.97 -1.08 15.86
N ARG A 530 -16.95 -0.81 16.75
CA ARG A 530 -16.78 -1.00 18.20
C ARG A 530 -16.45 -2.44 18.56
N THR A 531 -17.09 -3.42 17.91
CA THR A 531 -16.84 -4.84 18.19
C THR A 531 -15.42 -5.25 17.83
N MET A 532 -14.89 -4.74 16.71
CA MET A 532 -13.58 -5.12 16.21
C MET A 532 -12.42 -4.31 16.81
N SER A 533 -12.68 -3.16 17.47
CA SER A 533 -11.63 -2.24 17.94
C SER A 533 -11.20 -2.45 19.39
N LYS A 534 -11.41 -3.64 19.98
CA LYS A 534 -11.16 -3.88 21.42
C LYS A 534 -9.69 -3.76 21.85
N ASP A 535 -8.76 -3.90 20.92
CA ASP A 535 -7.33 -3.68 21.14
C ASP A 535 -6.90 -2.22 20.98
N LEU A 536 -7.78 -1.38 20.47
CA LEU A 536 -7.48 0.00 20.13
C LEU A 536 -7.95 0.95 21.23
N ASP A 537 -7.40 2.16 21.26
CA ASP A 537 -7.81 3.18 22.24
C ASP A 537 -9.16 3.83 21.89
N LEU A 538 -9.48 3.89 20.61
CA LEU A 538 -10.71 4.51 20.10
C LEU A 538 -11.19 3.87 18.80
N TYR A 539 -12.43 4.20 18.43
CA TYR A 539 -13.04 3.84 17.14
C TYR A 539 -13.80 5.04 16.55
N LEU A 540 -14.18 4.93 15.28
CA LEU A 540 -14.91 5.94 14.52
C LEU A 540 -16.42 5.67 14.54
N GLU A 541 -17.23 6.69 14.81
CA GLU A 541 -18.67 6.71 14.51
C GLU A 541 -18.91 7.65 13.30
N GLY A 542 -19.72 7.21 12.35
CA GLY A 542 -20.03 7.96 11.13
C GLY A 542 -20.38 7.07 9.95
N PRO A 543 -20.51 7.65 8.75
CA PRO A 543 -20.83 6.91 7.53
C PRO A 543 -19.66 6.02 7.08
N SER A 544 -19.85 5.31 5.98
CA SER A 544 -18.82 4.61 5.22
C SER A 544 -17.91 5.58 4.45
N LYS A 545 -16.89 5.03 3.79
CA LYS A 545 -15.86 5.77 3.04
C LYS A 545 -15.17 6.85 3.88
N VAL A 546 -14.90 6.50 5.14
CA VAL A 546 -14.10 7.31 6.06
C VAL A 546 -13.03 6.41 6.65
N GLY A 547 -11.77 6.72 6.38
CA GLY A 547 -10.61 6.00 6.90
C GLY A 547 -10.26 6.46 8.31
N LEU A 548 -9.80 5.51 9.14
CA LEU A 548 -9.23 5.77 10.46
C LEU A 548 -7.81 5.21 10.51
N PHE A 549 -6.84 6.05 10.88
CA PHE A 549 -5.44 5.66 10.97
C PHE A 549 -4.94 5.98 12.38
N LEU A 550 -4.49 4.95 13.10
CA LEU A 550 -4.07 5.07 14.48
C LEU A 550 -2.57 4.82 14.62
N TYR A 551 -1.97 5.46 15.63
CA TYR A 551 -0.55 5.37 15.92
C TYR A 551 -0.28 5.12 17.41
N ASP A 552 0.82 4.44 17.72
CA ASP A 552 1.18 3.99 19.07
C ASP A 552 1.50 5.14 20.06
N ASN A 553 1.78 6.34 19.55
CA ASN A 553 2.00 7.54 20.35
C ASN A 553 0.72 8.35 20.63
N ARG A 554 -0.46 7.73 20.48
CA ARG A 554 -1.77 8.36 20.68
C ARG A 554 -2.02 9.51 19.69
N THR A 555 -1.62 9.35 18.46
CA THR A 555 -2.05 10.20 17.36
C THR A 555 -3.03 9.46 16.45
N VAL A 556 -3.90 10.20 15.81
CA VAL A 556 -4.96 9.66 14.93
C VAL A 556 -5.16 10.56 13.73
N ILE A 557 -5.39 9.95 12.57
CA ILE A 557 -5.85 10.62 11.36
C ILE A 557 -7.21 10.06 10.99
N VAL A 558 -8.13 10.93 10.60
CA VAL A 558 -9.44 10.57 10.02
C VAL A 558 -9.51 11.23 8.65
N GLU A 559 -9.83 10.46 7.61
CA GLU A 559 -9.91 10.93 6.24
C GLU A 559 -11.25 10.59 5.61
N ASN A 560 -11.87 11.57 4.99
CA ASN A 560 -13.12 11.44 4.27
C ASN A 560 -12.84 11.18 2.78
N PHE A 561 -13.21 10.02 2.28
CA PHE A 561 -13.11 9.64 0.87
C PHE A 561 -14.40 9.88 0.08
N ASN A 562 -15.42 10.50 0.68
CA ASN A 562 -16.64 10.85 0.00
C ASN A 562 -16.51 12.18 -0.75
N ASP A 563 -17.33 12.36 -1.79
CA ASP A 563 -17.44 13.60 -2.56
C ASP A 563 -18.23 14.69 -1.80
N GLU A 564 -18.78 14.36 -0.61
CA GLU A 564 -19.57 15.24 0.23
C GLU A 564 -18.96 15.37 1.63
N PRO A 565 -19.21 16.49 2.33
CA PRO A 565 -18.82 16.63 3.73
C PRO A 565 -19.53 15.57 4.61
N VAL A 566 -18.80 15.02 5.58
CA VAL A 566 -19.36 14.03 6.51
C VAL A 566 -19.20 14.45 7.96
N ASP A 567 -20.19 14.11 8.79
CA ASP A 567 -20.09 14.25 10.23
C ASP A 567 -19.61 12.93 10.85
N VAL A 568 -18.55 13.02 11.65
CA VAL A 568 -17.93 11.89 12.31
C VAL A 568 -17.65 12.17 13.79
N ARG A 569 -17.47 11.10 14.57
CA ARG A 569 -17.11 11.19 15.97
C ARG A 569 -16.05 10.15 16.33
N LEU A 570 -15.02 10.55 17.05
CA LEU A 570 -14.05 9.66 17.67
C LEU A 570 -14.53 9.28 19.07
N VAL A 571 -14.60 7.99 19.37
CA VAL A 571 -15.14 7.45 20.61
C VAL A 571 -14.07 6.57 21.29
N GLY A 572 -13.76 6.86 22.55
CA GLY A 572 -12.82 6.07 23.34
C GLY A 572 -13.37 4.67 23.65
N MET A 573 -12.51 3.66 23.59
CA MET A 573 -12.85 2.29 23.96
C MET A 573 -12.91 2.08 25.50
N LYS A 574 -12.21 2.91 26.25
CA LYS A 574 -12.22 2.90 27.72
C LYS A 574 -13.11 4.02 28.26
N PRO A 575 -13.72 3.85 29.46
CA PRO A 575 -14.44 4.93 30.13
C PRO A 575 -13.50 6.14 30.35
N GLY A 576 -14.04 7.35 30.11
CA GLY A 576 -13.33 8.61 30.26
C GLY A 576 -13.42 9.47 28.99
N ALA A 577 -13.31 10.77 29.17
CA ALA A 577 -13.29 11.69 28.03
C ALA A 577 -11.86 11.79 27.48
N LEU A 578 -11.69 11.50 26.19
CA LEU A 578 -10.44 11.80 25.49
C LEU A 578 -10.38 13.29 25.19
N GLN A 579 -9.20 13.87 25.35
CA GLN A 579 -8.93 15.26 25.01
C GLN A 579 -8.15 15.29 23.71
N PHE A 580 -8.72 15.92 22.68
CA PHE A 580 -8.09 15.99 21.38
C PHE A 580 -7.40 17.34 21.17
N THR A 581 -6.21 17.29 20.60
CA THR A 581 -5.48 18.47 20.11
C THR A 581 -5.21 18.29 18.63
N ASP A 582 -5.64 19.25 17.82
CA ASP A 582 -5.40 19.24 16.38
C ASP A 582 -3.90 19.42 16.09
N LEU A 583 -3.31 18.51 15.34
CA LEU A 583 -1.86 18.47 15.09
C LEU A 583 -1.37 19.60 14.17
N GLU A 584 -2.23 20.16 13.34
CA GLU A 584 -1.84 21.24 12.43
C GLU A 584 -1.90 22.60 13.15
N SER A 585 -3.00 22.89 13.85
CA SER A 585 -3.20 24.18 14.51
C SER A 585 -2.71 24.24 15.95
N GLY A 586 -2.46 23.11 16.60
CA GLY A 586 -2.12 23.00 18.03
C GLY A 586 -3.26 23.35 18.97
N LYS A 587 -4.49 23.51 18.50
CA LYS A 587 -5.65 23.90 19.28
C LYS A 587 -6.44 22.69 19.78
N ALA A 588 -7.13 22.86 20.92
CA ALA A 588 -8.07 21.85 21.40
C ALA A 588 -9.18 21.60 20.39
N ALA A 589 -9.52 20.33 20.19
CA ALA A 589 -10.54 19.89 19.24
C ALA A 589 -11.64 19.09 19.94
N ARG A 590 -12.82 19.05 19.35
CA ARG A 590 -13.93 18.23 19.81
C ARG A 590 -13.87 16.84 19.17
N PRO A 591 -14.35 15.79 19.86
CA PRO A 591 -14.39 14.45 19.28
C PRO A 591 -15.38 14.31 18.10
N ALA A 592 -16.43 15.14 18.04
CA ALA A 592 -17.38 15.22 16.93
C ALA A 592 -16.97 16.37 16.00
N MET A 593 -16.86 16.07 14.71
CA MET A 593 -16.38 17.01 13.72
C MET A 593 -16.96 16.76 12.34
N LYS A 594 -16.98 17.80 11.52
CA LYS A 594 -17.25 17.70 10.08
C LYS A 594 -15.94 17.62 9.32
N ILE A 595 -15.83 16.71 8.37
CA ILE A 595 -14.67 16.56 7.48
C ILE A 595 -15.13 16.82 6.04
N MET A 596 -14.45 17.72 5.35
CA MET A 596 -14.74 18.09 3.97
C MET A 596 -14.42 16.94 3.01
N PRO A 597 -14.92 16.96 1.77
CA PRO A 597 -14.64 15.95 0.77
C PRO A 597 -13.13 15.75 0.58
N HIS A 598 -12.69 14.51 0.41
CA HIS A 598 -11.29 14.14 0.15
C HIS A 598 -10.28 14.87 1.03
N SER A 599 -10.61 14.97 2.31
CA SER A 599 -9.84 15.73 3.30
C SER A 599 -9.61 14.92 4.55
N TYR A 600 -8.52 15.23 5.23
CA TYR A 600 -8.18 14.61 6.51
C TYR A 600 -8.17 15.62 7.67
N ARG A 601 -8.24 15.08 8.88
CA ARG A 601 -7.96 15.77 10.13
C ARG A 601 -7.05 14.89 10.99
N ALA A 602 -6.07 15.49 11.64
CA ALA A 602 -5.07 14.80 12.45
C ALA A 602 -5.05 15.34 13.88
N PHE A 603 -5.03 14.43 14.87
CA PHE A 603 -5.10 14.80 16.29
C PHE A 603 -4.12 13.98 17.13
N SER A 604 -3.69 14.54 18.27
CA SER A 604 -3.27 13.78 19.44
C SER A 604 -4.42 13.70 20.46
N TYR A 605 -4.45 12.61 21.29
CA TYR A 605 -5.51 12.38 22.29
C TYR A 605 -4.99 11.76 23.58
#